data_b3372070b6da08a57254f24fc5a99f85
#
_entry.id   b3372070b6da08a57254f24fc5a99f85
#
_cell.length_a   1.000
_cell.length_b   1.000
_cell.length_c   1.000
_cell.angle_alpha   90.00
_cell.angle_beta   90.00
_cell.angle_gamma   90.00
#
_symmetry.space_group_name_H-M   'P 1'
#
loop_
_entity.id
_entity.type
_entity.pdbx_description
1 polymer ?
#
loop_
_entity_poly.entity_id
_entity_poly.type
_entity_poly.pdbx_seq_one_letter_code
_entity_poly.pdbx_strand_id
1 'polypeptide(L)'
;MVLIKKSNYGLHNGDCLKKSKNCKINVGRIIIVFSDIGRANPVAVKDYLLMVRLPNLFTIPSNIIVGYITLLSPPNVGLSWSLPLIIISSCLIYAAGIIFNDYFDIETDMREGRLRPLSSGSVRKRAAVLLAFIFLAFALVTSAFVGVLSFVVSSAIIIIALLYDYKLKRTKIAAVAMGSARAANIIYGASPILLSGLFESENLQRLMLESACVFMYVAAIIMVSEREASTININRKWLFRPFLLLSLVVLVMFVSAVLGVFRTDLLVNLAFLISIVCFFAYRWIFRFKSGIGSEEIQNLVKILVLCMVILDSAFASGIFGILLGVAVASFIIPGLVLSRLLYVT
;
A
#
# COMPACT_ATOMS: atom_id res chain seq x y z
N MET A 1 3.74 31.46 -6.59
CA MET A 1 3.28 31.78 -5.22
C MET A 1 4.25 32.79 -4.64
N VAL A 2 3.79 34.02 -4.41
CA VAL A 2 4.63 35.12 -3.90
C VAL A 2 4.42 35.16 -2.39
N LEU A 3 5.45 34.83 -1.63
CA LEU A 3 5.43 35.00 -0.17
C LEU A 3 6.04 36.38 0.15
N ILE A 4 5.20 37.32 0.59
CA ILE A 4 5.66 38.65 1.07
C ILE A 4 5.79 38.58 2.60
N LYS A 5 7.02 38.67 3.08
CA LYS A 5 7.29 38.83 4.53
C LYS A 5 7.76 40.27 4.74
N LYS A 6 6.95 41.08 5.40
CA LYS A 6 7.24 42.50 5.68
C LYS A 6 8.26 42.64 6.83
N SER A 7 9.29 43.45 6.61
CA SER A 7 10.22 43.89 7.65
C SER A 7 10.54 45.36 7.48
N ASN A 8 10.45 46.14 8.54
CA ASN A 8 10.73 47.56 8.56
C ASN A 8 12.23 47.85 8.54
N TYR A 9 12.79 48.37 7.44
CA TYR A 9 13.97 49.25 7.39
C TYR A 9 14.32 49.65 5.93
N GLY A 10 14.89 50.84 5.77
CA GLY A 10 15.07 51.68 4.61
C GLY A 10 15.69 51.08 3.34
N LEU A 11 15.28 51.67 2.23
CA LEU A 11 15.67 51.40 0.87
C LEU A 11 17.14 51.79 0.58
N HIS A 12 17.98 50.86 0.14
CA HIS A 12 19.19 51.13 -0.61
C HIS A 12 19.17 50.45 -1.97
N ASN A 13 19.62 51.17 -3.00
CA ASN A 13 19.56 50.82 -4.42
C ASN A 13 20.14 49.45 -4.74
N GLY A 14 19.35 48.68 -5.55
CA GLY A 14 19.69 47.32 -5.86
C GLY A 14 20.64 47.17 -7.03
N ASP A 15 21.72 46.43 -6.79
CA ASP A 15 22.58 45.87 -7.82
C ASP A 15 22.07 44.51 -8.27
N CYS A 16 21.74 44.42 -9.56
CA CYS A 16 21.34 43.17 -10.19
C CYS A 16 22.57 42.43 -10.73
N LEU A 17 23.08 41.46 -9.99
CA LEU A 17 24.18 40.61 -10.44
C LEU A 17 23.69 39.60 -11.46
N LYS A 18 23.91 39.88 -12.75
CA LYS A 18 23.73 38.96 -13.87
C LYS A 18 24.78 37.87 -13.84
N LYS A 19 24.56 36.77 -13.08
CA LYS A 19 25.16 35.44 -13.35
C LYS A 19 24.74 34.41 -12.28
N SER A 20 23.45 34.18 -12.09
CA SER A 20 22.99 33.04 -11.33
C SER A 20 21.62 32.65 -11.84
N LYS A 21 21.36 31.33 -11.92
CA LYS A 21 20.06 30.76 -12.36
C LYS A 21 18.88 31.13 -11.45
N ASN A 22 19.12 31.89 -10.37
CA ASN A 22 18.12 32.45 -9.46
C ASN A 22 18.46 33.93 -9.23
N CYS A 23 17.60 34.84 -9.67
CA CYS A 23 17.74 36.27 -9.37
C CYS A 23 17.18 36.50 -7.94
N LYS A 24 18.06 36.90 -7.00
CA LYS A 24 17.65 37.35 -5.68
C LYS A 24 17.68 38.88 -5.69
N ILE A 25 16.52 39.52 -5.60
CA ILE A 25 16.43 40.97 -5.41
C ILE A 25 16.27 41.20 -3.92
N ASN A 26 17.28 41.84 -3.33
CA ASN A 26 17.25 42.21 -1.90
C ASN A 26 16.78 43.68 -1.82
N VAL A 27 15.52 43.87 -1.41
CA VAL A 27 14.95 45.20 -1.13
C VAL A 27 14.69 45.26 0.36
N GLY A 28 15.70 45.66 1.11
CA GLY A 28 15.66 45.65 2.56
C GLY A 28 15.53 44.22 3.11
N ARG A 29 14.67 43.99 4.10
CA ARG A 29 14.40 42.64 4.65
C ARG A 29 13.33 41.84 3.86
N ILE A 30 12.99 42.22 2.64
CA ILE A 30 12.11 41.45 1.77
C ILE A 30 12.98 40.68 0.79
N ILE A 31 13.11 39.36 0.98
CA ILE A 31 13.78 38.50 0.00
C ILE A 31 12.71 37.96 -0.94
N ILE A 32 12.69 38.47 -2.17
CA ILE A 32 11.83 37.94 -3.24
C ILE A 32 12.68 36.92 -4.01
N VAL A 33 12.37 35.64 -3.83
CA VAL A 33 13.00 34.56 -4.60
C VAL A 33 12.10 34.32 -5.82
N PHE A 34 12.52 34.78 -6.98
CA PHE A 34 11.95 34.33 -8.25
C PHE A 34 12.50 32.94 -8.56
N SER A 35 11.79 31.90 -8.18
CA SER A 35 12.03 30.58 -8.74
C SER A 35 11.51 30.58 -10.18
N ASP A 36 12.32 30.07 -11.10
CA ASP A 36 11.99 29.94 -12.53
C ASP A 36 10.62 29.22 -12.71
N ILE A 37 9.57 30.00 -12.86
CA ILE A 37 8.27 29.54 -13.34
C ILE A 37 8.40 29.36 -14.84
N GLY A 38 8.97 28.23 -15.28
CA GLY A 38 9.04 28.02 -16.73
C GLY A 38 9.93 26.92 -17.27
N ARG A 39 10.88 26.39 -16.51
CA ARG A 39 11.61 25.19 -16.90
C ARG A 39 11.08 23.98 -16.16
N ALA A 40 10.20 23.22 -16.83
CA ALA A 40 9.94 21.86 -16.39
C ALA A 40 11.30 21.14 -16.32
N ASN A 41 11.81 20.89 -15.12
CA ASN A 41 12.89 19.92 -14.96
C ASN A 41 12.45 18.66 -15.71
N PRO A 42 13.32 18.00 -16.50
CA PRO A 42 12.96 16.74 -17.11
C PRO A 42 12.51 15.82 -15.98
N VAL A 43 11.26 15.37 -16.06
CA VAL A 43 10.67 14.48 -15.06
C VAL A 43 11.53 13.24 -15.03
N ALA A 44 12.24 13.02 -13.94
CA ALA A 44 13.09 11.87 -13.84
C ALA A 44 12.22 10.60 -13.73
N VAL A 45 12.63 9.51 -14.36
CA VAL A 45 11.96 8.20 -14.22
C VAL A 45 11.76 7.85 -12.74
N LYS A 46 12.70 8.26 -11.90
CA LYS A 46 12.63 8.13 -10.44
C LYS A 46 11.34 8.72 -9.85
N ASP A 47 10.86 9.89 -10.34
CA ASP A 47 9.65 10.53 -9.80
C ASP A 47 8.39 9.71 -10.08
N TYR A 48 8.31 9.06 -11.25
CA TYR A 48 7.21 8.12 -11.55
C TYR A 48 7.29 6.85 -10.69
N LEU A 49 8.48 6.29 -10.47
CA LEU A 49 8.66 5.12 -9.61
C LEU A 49 8.30 5.42 -8.15
N LEU A 50 8.63 6.62 -7.67
CA LEU A 50 8.23 7.10 -6.35
C LEU A 50 6.72 7.32 -6.27
N MET A 51 6.11 7.88 -7.32
CA MET A 51 4.68 8.14 -7.38
C MET A 51 3.86 6.85 -7.29
N VAL A 52 4.27 5.75 -7.93
CA VAL A 52 3.57 4.46 -7.84
C VAL A 52 3.97 3.65 -6.59
N ARG A 53 4.84 4.18 -5.73
CA ARG A 53 5.37 3.51 -4.54
C ARG A 53 5.87 2.10 -4.85
N LEU A 54 6.75 2.00 -5.84
CA LEU A 54 7.24 0.74 -6.40
C LEU A 54 7.61 -0.33 -5.35
N PRO A 55 8.26 -0.02 -4.20
CA PRO A 55 8.54 -1.02 -3.17
C PRO A 55 7.29 -1.75 -2.65
N ASN A 56 6.18 -1.04 -2.49
CA ASN A 56 4.95 -1.62 -1.97
C ASN A 56 4.21 -2.47 -3.02
N LEU A 57 4.51 -2.26 -4.31
CA LEU A 57 3.91 -3.02 -5.40
C LEU A 57 4.20 -4.53 -5.28
N PHE A 58 5.35 -4.90 -4.70
CA PHE A 58 5.75 -6.30 -4.49
C PHE A 58 4.90 -7.04 -3.45
N THR A 59 4.03 -6.36 -2.70
CA THR A 59 3.04 -7.00 -1.83
C THR A 59 1.79 -7.47 -2.58
N ILE A 60 1.64 -7.14 -3.87
CA ILE A 60 0.45 -7.48 -4.65
C ILE A 60 0.53 -8.91 -5.21
N PRO A 61 1.65 -9.33 -5.83
CA PRO A 61 1.77 -10.69 -6.35
C PRO A 61 1.52 -11.76 -5.29
N SER A 62 2.02 -11.60 -4.05
CA SER A 62 1.82 -12.58 -2.98
C SER A 62 0.34 -12.87 -2.72
N ASN A 63 -0.46 -11.82 -2.65
CA ASN A 63 -1.90 -11.88 -2.41
C ASN A 63 -2.65 -12.62 -3.55
N ILE A 64 -2.31 -12.29 -4.80
CA ILE A 64 -2.88 -12.95 -6.00
C ILE A 64 -2.49 -14.42 -6.06
N ILE A 65 -1.20 -14.73 -5.81
CA ILE A 65 -0.69 -16.11 -5.85
C ILE A 65 -1.42 -16.96 -4.82
N VAL A 66 -1.58 -16.47 -3.58
CA VAL A 66 -2.28 -17.21 -2.53
C VAL A 66 -3.72 -17.51 -2.95
N GLY A 67 -4.50 -16.51 -3.38
CA GLY A 67 -5.86 -16.74 -3.84
C GLY A 67 -5.94 -17.73 -5.01
N TYR A 68 -4.99 -17.70 -5.94
CA TYR A 68 -4.94 -18.62 -7.07
C TYR A 68 -4.63 -20.06 -6.63
N ILE A 69 -3.59 -20.26 -5.81
CA ILE A 69 -3.18 -21.61 -5.39
C ILE A 69 -4.18 -22.27 -4.45
N THR A 70 -4.94 -21.50 -3.68
CA THR A 70 -5.93 -22.04 -2.73
C THR A 70 -6.98 -22.90 -3.42
N LEU A 71 -7.35 -22.59 -4.65
CA LEU A 71 -8.34 -23.34 -5.41
C LEU A 71 -7.72 -24.45 -6.30
N LEU A 72 -6.38 -24.53 -6.38
CA LEU A 72 -5.73 -25.60 -7.13
C LEU A 72 -5.85 -26.91 -6.37
N SER A 73 -6.48 -27.92 -7.00
CA SER A 73 -6.52 -29.27 -6.49
C SER A 73 -5.51 -30.16 -7.26
N PRO A 74 -4.68 -30.99 -6.59
CA PRO A 74 -3.90 -32.01 -7.28
C PRO A 74 -4.83 -32.99 -8.03
N PRO A 75 -4.51 -33.44 -9.26
CA PRO A 75 -3.24 -33.31 -10.00
C PRO A 75 -3.14 -32.11 -10.95
N ASN A 76 -4.13 -31.21 -10.98
CA ASN A 76 -4.24 -30.11 -11.94
C ASN A 76 -3.36 -28.89 -11.54
N VAL A 77 -2.19 -29.13 -10.98
CA VAL A 77 -1.24 -28.08 -10.57
C VAL A 77 -0.52 -27.52 -11.80
N GLY A 78 -1.26 -26.94 -12.74
CA GLY A 78 -0.70 -26.21 -13.87
C GLY A 78 -0.79 -24.69 -13.61
N LEU A 79 0.35 -24.00 -13.58
CA LEU A 79 0.36 -22.54 -13.66
C LEU A 79 -0.22 -22.14 -15.02
N SER A 80 -1.46 -21.67 -15.00
CA SER A 80 -2.12 -21.18 -16.22
C SER A 80 -1.53 -19.82 -16.61
N TRP A 81 -1.52 -19.51 -17.90
CA TRP A 81 -1.21 -18.19 -18.44
C TRP A 81 -2.07 -17.05 -17.82
N SER A 82 -3.21 -17.39 -17.21
CA SER A 82 -4.07 -16.44 -16.52
C SER A 82 -3.39 -15.81 -15.27
N LEU A 83 -2.55 -16.56 -14.55
CA LEU A 83 -1.90 -16.08 -13.33
C LEU A 83 -1.02 -14.83 -13.57
N PRO A 84 -0.07 -14.81 -14.51
CA PRO A 84 0.71 -13.59 -14.78
C PRO A 84 -0.17 -12.42 -15.24
N LEU A 85 -1.24 -12.65 -15.99
CA LEU A 85 -2.14 -11.58 -16.42
C LEU A 85 -2.89 -10.94 -15.25
N ILE A 86 -3.42 -11.72 -14.31
CA ILE A 86 -4.08 -11.17 -13.12
C ILE A 86 -3.11 -10.51 -12.16
N ILE A 87 -1.85 -11.00 -12.04
CA ILE A 87 -0.81 -10.32 -11.28
C ILE A 87 -0.53 -8.94 -11.87
N ILE A 88 -0.28 -8.85 -13.17
CA ILE A 88 -0.03 -7.57 -13.87
C ILE A 88 -1.22 -6.64 -13.70
N SER A 89 -2.44 -7.12 -13.95
CA SER A 89 -3.66 -6.35 -13.79
C SER A 89 -3.80 -5.80 -12.36
N SER A 90 -3.63 -6.63 -11.33
CA SER A 90 -3.72 -6.20 -9.94
C SER A 90 -2.64 -5.17 -9.58
N CYS A 91 -1.41 -5.34 -10.08
CA CYS A 91 -0.34 -4.34 -9.91
C CYS A 91 -0.70 -2.99 -10.55
N LEU A 92 -1.32 -3.00 -11.73
CA LEU A 92 -1.76 -1.78 -12.42
C LEU A 92 -2.91 -1.10 -11.68
N ILE A 93 -3.88 -1.87 -11.16
CA ILE A 93 -4.98 -1.33 -10.32
C ILE A 93 -4.40 -0.65 -9.07
N TYR A 94 -3.45 -1.31 -8.40
CA TYR A 94 -2.79 -0.77 -7.22
C TYR A 94 -2.02 0.52 -7.54
N ALA A 95 -1.22 0.53 -8.61
CA ALA A 95 -0.46 1.70 -9.04
C ALA A 95 -1.39 2.88 -9.38
N ALA A 96 -2.49 2.63 -10.09
CA ALA A 96 -3.49 3.64 -10.39
C ALA A 96 -4.16 4.18 -9.11
N GLY A 97 -4.52 3.30 -8.17
CA GLY A 97 -5.08 3.70 -6.88
C GLY A 97 -4.14 4.64 -6.12
N ILE A 98 -2.84 4.34 -6.05
CA ILE A 98 -1.87 5.23 -5.40
C ILE A 98 -1.79 6.59 -6.11
N ILE A 99 -1.82 6.64 -7.43
CA ILE A 99 -1.81 7.90 -8.18
C ILE A 99 -3.06 8.73 -7.85
N PHE A 100 -4.24 8.12 -7.80
CA PHE A 100 -5.47 8.81 -7.43
C PHE A 100 -5.47 9.25 -5.97
N ASN A 101 -4.96 8.40 -5.05
CA ASN A 101 -4.79 8.80 -3.66
C ASN A 101 -3.92 10.06 -3.52
N ASP A 102 -2.75 10.08 -4.17
CA ASP A 102 -1.86 11.25 -4.14
C ASP A 102 -2.49 12.46 -4.86
N TYR A 103 -3.32 12.24 -5.91
CA TYR A 103 -4.04 13.31 -6.60
C TYR A 103 -5.10 13.97 -5.70
N PHE A 104 -5.90 13.19 -4.98
CA PHE A 104 -6.90 13.72 -4.05
C PHE A 104 -6.29 14.35 -2.79
N ASP A 105 -5.09 13.91 -2.40
CA ASP A 105 -4.39 14.42 -1.22
C ASP A 105 -3.48 15.62 -1.50
N ILE A 106 -3.35 16.14 -2.74
CA ILE A 106 -2.40 17.22 -3.09
C ILE A 106 -2.47 18.40 -2.13
N GLU A 107 -3.67 18.91 -1.82
CA GLU A 107 -3.84 20.05 -0.92
C GLU A 107 -3.45 19.71 0.52
N THR A 108 -3.79 18.54 0.98
CA THR A 108 -3.45 18.05 2.32
C THR A 108 -1.94 17.87 2.44
N ASP A 109 -1.30 17.21 1.48
CA ASP A 109 0.14 17.01 1.46
C ASP A 109 0.93 18.33 1.41
N MET A 110 0.44 19.32 0.66
CA MET A 110 1.04 20.67 0.67
C MET A 110 0.90 21.36 2.02
N ARG A 111 -0.23 21.23 2.71
CA ARG A 111 -0.44 21.81 4.05
C ARG A 111 0.44 21.14 5.11
N GLU A 112 0.64 19.84 5.00
CA GLU A 112 1.43 19.03 5.91
C GLU A 112 2.93 19.03 5.57
N GLY A 113 3.34 19.69 4.49
CA GLY A 113 4.74 19.76 4.04
C GLY A 113 5.29 18.44 3.49
N ARG A 114 4.42 17.52 3.06
CA ARG A 114 4.80 16.25 2.46
C ARG A 114 5.20 16.44 1.01
N LEU A 115 6.48 16.22 0.71
CA LEU A 115 7.04 16.37 -0.64
C LEU A 115 6.84 15.10 -1.48
N ARG A 116 5.60 14.83 -1.89
CA ARG A 116 5.30 13.76 -2.86
C ARG A 116 5.45 14.29 -4.30
N PRO A 117 5.65 13.43 -5.32
CA PRO A 117 5.86 13.87 -6.70
C PRO A 117 4.75 14.78 -7.26
N LEU A 118 3.49 14.58 -6.87
CA LEU A 118 2.36 15.42 -7.29
C LEU A 118 2.26 16.72 -6.47
N SER A 119 2.48 16.67 -5.16
CA SER A 119 2.41 17.86 -4.30
C SER A 119 3.62 18.78 -4.48
N SER A 120 4.81 18.24 -4.79
CA SER A 120 6.02 19.00 -5.13
C SER A 120 5.99 19.59 -6.55
N GLY A 121 5.09 19.08 -7.42
CA GLY A 121 5.02 19.52 -8.82
C GLY A 121 6.08 18.89 -9.73
N SER A 122 6.87 17.89 -9.25
CA SER A 122 7.85 17.18 -10.09
C SER A 122 7.16 16.36 -11.19
N VAL A 123 5.94 15.89 -10.95
CA VAL A 123 5.09 15.24 -11.95
C VAL A 123 3.85 16.11 -12.23
N ARG A 124 3.53 16.31 -13.51
CA ARG A 124 2.35 17.07 -13.93
C ARG A 124 1.07 16.32 -13.59
N LYS A 125 0.11 16.98 -12.91
CA LYS A 125 -1.19 16.38 -12.53
C LYS A 125 -1.90 15.69 -13.70
N ARG A 126 -1.97 16.34 -14.87
CA ARG A 126 -2.63 15.78 -16.06
C ARG A 126 -1.95 14.50 -16.56
N ALA A 127 -0.61 14.46 -16.54
CA ALA A 127 0.15 13.28 -16.96
C ALA A 127 -0.08 12.10 -15.99
N ALA A 128 -0.08 12.37 -14.67
CA ALA A 128 -0.34 11.36 -13.66
C ALA A 128 -1.75 10.76 -13.79
N VAL A 129 -2.78 11.60 -13.92
CA VAL A 129 -4.17 11.15 -14.08
C VAL A 129 -4.36 10.36 -15.38
N LEU A 130 -3.76 10.81 -16.49
CA LEU A 130 -3.79 10.06 -17.76
C LEU A 130 -3.14 8.69 -17.60
N LEU A 131 -1.98 8.63 -16.95
CA LEU A 131 -1.27 7.36 -16.68
C LEU A 131 -2.13 6.42 -15.83
N ALA A 132 -2.80 6.94 -14.78
CA ALA A 132 -3.69 6.14 -13.96
C ALA A 132 -4.86 5.57 -14.77
N PHE A 133 -5.49 6.35 -15.64
CA PHE A 133 -6.54 5.84 -16.53
C PHE A 133 -6.03 4.79 -17.52
N ILE A 134 -4.83 4.97 -18.08
CA ILE A 134 -4.20 3.95 -18.94
C ILE A 134 -3.98 2.66 -18.17
N PHE A 135 -3.49 2.73 -16.92
CA PHE A 135 -3.30 1.55 -16.07
C PHE A 135 -4.63 0.85 -15.79
N LEU A 136 -5.70 1.59 -15.44
CA LEU A 136 -7.02 1.00 -15.20
C LEU A 136 -7.61 0.35 -16.47
N ALA A 137 -7.50 1.02 -17.61
CA ALA A 137 -7.99 0.47 -18.88
C ALA A 137 -7.26 -0.84 -19.23
N PHE A 138 -5.93 -0.85 -19.10
CA PHE A 138 -5.13 -2.05 -19.38
C PHE A 138 -5.44 -3.18 -18.40
N ALA A 139 -5.63 -2.86 -17.11
CA ALA A 139 -6.02 -3.81 -16.09
C ALA A 139 -7.40 -4.44 -16.37
N LEU A 140 -8.38 -3.66 -16.78
CA LEU A 140 -9.71 -4.16 -17.13
C LEU A 140 -9.70 -5.02 -18.38
N VAL A 141 -8.93 -4.61 -19.41
CA VAL A 141 -8.77 -5.40 -20.64
C VAL A 141 -8.12 -6.74 -20.33
N THR A 142 -7.02 -6.77 -19.58
CA THR A 142 -6.36 -8.03 -19.19
C THR A 142 -7.26 -8.92 -18.35
N SER A 143 -8.03 -8.32 -17.42
CA SER A 143 -9.00 -9.07 -16.60
C SER A 143 -10.12 -9.69 -17.45
N ALA A 144 -10.62 -8.95 -18.45
CA ALA A 144 -11.64 -9.44 -19.37
C ALA A 144 -11.13 -10.63 -20.23
N PHE A 145 -9.86 -10.61 -20.66
CA PHE A 145 -9.23 -11.71 -21.36
C PHE A 145 -9.13 -12.98 -20.50
N VAL A 146 -8.95 -12.83 -19.18
CA VAL A 146 -8.91 -13.98 -18.26
C VAL A 146 -10.30 -14.56 -18.04
N GLY A 147 -11.32 -13.72 -17.92
CA GLY A 147 -12.72 -14.17 -17.77
C GLY A 147 -13.64 -13.14 -17.14
N VAL A 148 -14.95 -13.39 -17.28
CA VAL A 148 -16.01 -12.49 -16.81
C VAL A 148 -15.90 -12.24 -15.30
N LEU A 149 -15.65 -13.29 -14.49
CA LEU A 149 -15.53 -13.13 -13.04
C LEU A 149 -14.32 -12.27 -12.66
N SER A 150 -13.18 -12.48 -13.33
CA SER A 150 -11.98 -11.66 -13.14
C SER A 150 -12.26 -10.18 -13.47
N PHE A 151 -12.99 -9.91 -14.56
CA PHE A 151 -13.40 -8.55 -14.93
C PHE A 151 -14.32 -7.92 -13.88
N VAL A 152 -15.32 -8.67 -13.37
CA VAL A 152 -16.26 -8.16 -12.36
C VAL A 152 -15.54 -7.86 -11.04
N VAL A 153 -14.67 -8.77 -10.58
CA VAL A 153 -13.94 -8.59 -9.32
C VAL A 153 -12.94 -7.43 -9.43
N SER A 154 -12.20 -7.33 -10.53
CA SER A 154 -11.27 -6.21 -10.76
C SER A 154 -12.01 -4.86 -10.81
N SER A 155 -13.17 -4.80 -11.46
CA SER A 155 -14.03 -3.62 -11.50
C SER A 155 -14.50 -3.22 -10.09
N ALA A 156 -14.90 -4.20 -9.27
CA ALA A 156 -15.29 -3.95 -7.88
C ALA A 156 -14.13 -3.39 -7.05
N ILE A 157 -12.92 -3.94 -7.20
CA ILE A 157 -11.71 -3.43 -6.51
C ILE A 157 -11.45 -1.98 -6.91
N ILE A 158 -11.51 -1.66 -8.21
CA ILE A 158 -11.32 -0.30 -8.73
C ILE A 158 -12.34 0.67 -8.12
N ILE A 159 -13.62 0.30 -8.12
CA ILE A 159 -14.69 1.12 -7.57
C ILE A 159 -14.46 1.38 -6.06
N ILE A 160 -14.16 0.33 -5.29
CA ILE A 160 -13.90 0.45 -3.85
C ILE A 160 -12.69 1.37 -3.60
N ALA A 161 -11.58 1.19 -4.35
CA ALA A 161 -10.37 2.00 -4.21
C ALA A 161 -10.64 3.48 -4.53
N LEU A 162 -11.33 3.78 -5.63
CA LEU A 162 -11.67 5.15 -6.00
C LEU A 162 -12.64 5.80 -5.01
N LEU A 163 -13.64 5.08 -4.52
CA LEU A 163 -14.55 5.58 -3.49
C LEU A 163 -13.82 5.84 -2.17
N TYR A 164 -12.88 4.96 -1.82
CA TYR A 164 -12.03 5.15 -0.64
C TYR A 164 -11.26 6.46 -0.75
N ASP A 165 -10.52 6.68 -1.84
CA ASP A 165 -9.69 7.86 -2.00
C ASP A 165 -10.51 9.15 -2.10
N TYR A 166 -11.68 9.10 -2.75
CA TYR A 166 -12.53 10.27 -2.95
C TYR A 166 -13.27 10.70 -1.68
N LYS A 167 -13.89 9.75 -0.94
CA LYS A 167 -14.78 10.08 0.20
C LYS A 167 -14.55 9.29 1.48
N LEU A 168 -14.20 8.00 1.39
CA LEU A 168 -14.28 7.09 2.53
C LEU A 168 -13.07 7.19 3.45
N LYS A 169 -11.93 7.62 2.96
CA LYS A 169 -10.64 7.67 3.67
C LYS A 169 -10.70 8.38 5.03
N ARG A 170 -11.57 9.39 5.19
CA ARG A 170 -11.72 10.15 6.43
C ARG A 170 -12.98 9.79 7.21
N THR A 171 -13.57 8.65 6.93
CA THR A 171 -14.81 8.18 7.57
C THR A 171 -14.57 6.94 8.42
N LYS A 172 -15.53 6.59 9.28
CA LYS A 172 -15.47 5.40 10.13
C LYS A 172 -15.42 4.07 9.34
N ILE A 173 -15.77 4.10 8.05
CA ILE A 173 -15.77 2.92 7.18
C ILE A 173 -14.50 2.79 6.33
N ALA A 174 -13.52 3.67 6.51
CA ALA A 174 -12.25 3.62 5.80
C ALA A 174 -11.55 2.25 5.91
N ALA A 175 -11.45 1.74 7.14
CA ALA A 175 -10.87 0.43 7.41
C ALA A 175 -11.63 -0.71 6.71
N VAL A 176 -12.96 -0.64 6.69
CA VAL A 176 -13.81 -1.63 6.00
C VAL A 176 -13.58 -1.57 4.49
N ALA A 177 -13.56 -0.39 3.89
CA ALA A 177 -13.39 -0.23 2.45
C ALA A 177 -12.04 -0.81 1.96
N MET A 178 -10.93 -0.43 2.61
CA MET A 178 -9.61 -0.94 2.21
C MET A 178 -9.41 -2.42 2.55
N GLY A 179 -9.96 -2.89 3.70
CA GLY A 179 -9.99 -4.30 4.03
C GLY A 179 -10.74 -5.10 2.97
N SER A 180 -11.91 -4.63 2.53
CA SER A 180 -12.70 -5.27 1.47
C SER A 180 -11.96 -5.29 0.13
N ALA A 181 -11.31 -4.19 -0.26
CA ALA A 181 -10.53 -4.14 -1.50
C ALA A 181 -9.39 -5.19 -1.49
N ARG A 182 -8.73 -5.35 -0.34
CA ARG A 182 -7.64 -6.33 -0.21
C ARG A 182 -8.13 -7.77 -0.14
N ALA A 183 -9.23 -8.04 0.55
CA ALA A 183 -9.88 -9.35 0.54
C ALA A 183 -10.38 -9.71 -0.87
N ALA A 184 -10.97 -8.76 -1.59
CA ALA A 184 -11.35 -8.93 -2.98
C ALA A 184 -10.16 -9.25 -3.90
N ASN A 185 -8.94 -8.80 -3.56
CA ASN A 185 -7.73 -9.12 -4.32
C ASN A 185 -7.33 -10.61 -4.18
N ILE A 186 -7.57 -11.24 -3.03
CA ILE A 186 -7.46 -12.71 -2.87
C ILE A 186 -8.47 -13.42 -3.79
N ILE A 187 -9.74 -12.99 -3.76
CA ILE A 187 -10.80 -13.55 -4.61
C ILE A 187 -10.48 -13.31 -6.09
N TYR A 188 -9.87 -12.18 -6.43
CA TYR A 188 -9.38 -11.90 -7.77
C TYR A 188 -8.32 -12.90 -8.23
N GLY A 189 -7.37 -13.27 -7.34
CA GLY A 189 -6.42 -14.34 -7.59
C GLY A 189 -7.09 -15.68 -7.91
N ALA A 190 -8.15 -16.02 -7.17
CA ALA A 190 -8.92 -17.25 -7.34
C ALA A 190 -9.87 -17.23 -8.56
N SER A 191 -10.19 -16.05 -9.10
CA SER A 191 -11.27 -15.86 -10.09
C SER A 191 -11.16 -16.70 -11.37
N PRO A 192 -9.97 -17.03 -11.92
CA PRO A 192 -9.86 -17.89 -13.09
C PRO A 192 -10.36 -19.33 -12.85
N ILE A 193 -10.28 -19.80 -11.59
CA ILE A 193 -10.62 -21.17 -11.21
C ILE A 193 -12.06 -21.23 -10.66
N LEU A 194 -12.49 -20.18 -9.94
CA LEU A 194 -13.84 -20.12 -9.35
C LEU A 194 -14.97 -20.37 -10.36
N LEU A 195 -14.83 -19.87 -11.59
CA LEU A 195 -15.85 -20.02 -12.61
C LEU A 195 -15.87 -21.42 -13.24
N SER A 196 -14.74 -22.15 -13.17
CA SER A 196 -14.66 -23.52 -13.71
C SER A 196 -15.43 -24.54 -12.86
N GLY A 197 -15.69 -24.25 -11.60
CA GLY A 197 -16.30 -25.17 -10.64
C GLY A 197 -15.42 -26.39 -10.29
N LEU A 198 -14.19 -26.44 -10.78
CA LEU A 198 -13.26 -27.55 -10.61
C LEU A 198 -12.42 -27.39 -9.33
N PHE A 199 -13.09 -27.27 -8.21
CA PHE A 199 -12.44 -27.15 -6.90
C PHE A 199 -13.28 -27.84 -5.82
N GLU A 200 -12.63 -28.25 -4.74
CA GLU A 200 -13.31 -28.87 -3.59
C GLU A 200 -13.95 -27.83 -2.67
N SER A 201 -15.02 -28.19 -1.98
CA SER A 201 -15.70 -27.29 -1.02
C SER A 201 -14.78 -26.81 0.09
N GLU A 202 -13.81 -27.62 0.51
CA GLU A 202 -12.79 -27.28 1.50
C GLU A 202 -11.89 -26.14 1.01
N ASN A 203 -11.53 -26.12 -0.28
CA ASN A 203 -10.73 -25.05 -0.86
C ASN A 203 -11.48 -23.70 -0.86
N LEU A 204 -12.80 -23.73 -1.05
CA LEU A 204 -13.64 -22.54 -0.94
C LEU A 204 -13.66 -22.03 0.51
N GLN A 205 -13.74 -22.91 1.50
CA GLN A 205 -13.68 -22.54 2.91
C GLN A 205 -12.31 -21.89 3.24
N ARG A 206 -11.20 -22.46 2.75
CA ARG A 206 -9.86 -21.87 2.89
C ARG A 206 -9.79 -20.48 2.28
N LEU A 207 -10.28 -20.30 1.05
CA LEU A 207 -10.32 -19.00 0.37
C LEU A 207 -11.10 -17.94 1.16
N MET A 208 -12.25 -18.31 1.72
CA MET A 208 -13.07 -17.42 2.56
C MET A 208 -12.32 -17.02 3.84
N LEU A 209 -11.65 -17.98 4.48
CA LEU A 209 -10.88 -17.75 5.71
C LEU A 209 -9.67 -16.84 5.46
N GLU A 210 -8.92 -17.07 4.38
CA GLU A 210 -7.82 -16.21 3.93
C GLU A 210 -8.29 -14.79 3.66
N SER A 211 -9.37 -14.65 2.89
CA SER A 211 -9.97 -13.35 2.58
C SER A 211 -10.39 -12.60 3.84
N ALA A 212 -10.99 -13.30 4.82
CA ALA A 212 -11.38 -12.72 6.11
C ALA A 212 -10.17 -12.29 6.96
N CYS A 213 -9.12 -13.10 7.00
CA CYS A 213 -7.88 -12.76 7.71
C CYS A 213 -7.19 -11.54 7.08
N VAL A 214 -7.08 -11.49 5.74
CA VAL A 214 -6.51 -10.35 5.03
C VAL A 214 -7.36 -9.09 5.22
N PHE A 215 -8.69 -9.21 5.19
CA PHE A 215 -9.60 -8.11 5.52
C PHE A 215 -9.30 -7.53 6.91
N MET A 216 -9.28 -8.36 7.94
CA MET A 216 -9.05 -7.93 9.32
C MET A 216 -7.65 -7.33 9.49
N TYR A 217 -6.65 -7.92 8.86
CA TYR A 217 -5.27 -7.45 8.91
C TYR A 217 -5.13 -6.04 8.30
N VAL A 218 -5.70 -5.82 7.10
CA VAL A 218 -5.66 -4.52 6.43
C VAL A 218 -6.52 -3.50 7.15
N ALA A 219 -7.68 -3.89 7.67
CA ALA A 219 -8.49 -3.00 8.49
C ALA A 219 -7.70 -2.50 9.72
N ALA A 220 -6.91 -3.37 10.37
CA ALA A 220 -6.03 -2.98 11.47
C ALA A 220 -4.96 -1.97 11.02
N ILE A 221 -4.32 -2.18 9.86
CA ILE A 221 -3.34 -1.23 9.29
C ILE A 221 -3.97 0.15 9.07
N ILE A 222 -5.15 0.20 8.45
CA ILE A 222 -5.84 1.47 8.18
C ILE A 222 -6.21 2.18 9.49
N MET A 223 -6.69 1.46 10.49
CA MET A 223 -6.95 2.05 11.82
C MET A 223 -5.68 2.66 12.43
N VAL A 224 -4.50 2.07 12.21
CA VAL A 224 -3.22 2.64 12.65
C VAL A 224 -2.87 3.88 11.83
N SER A 225 -3.04 3.85 10.52
CA SER A 225 -2.66 4.94 9.61
C SER A 225 -3.54 6.20 9.74
N GLU A 226 -4.80 6.07 10.19
CA GLU A 226 -5.71 7.21 10.40
C GLU A 226 -5.16 8.26 11.38
N ARG A 227 -4.23 7.88 12.25
CA ARG A 227 -3.62 8.76 13.25
C ARG A 227 -2.25 9.31 12.85
N GLU A 228 -1.74 8.93 11.70
CA GLU A 228 -0.46 9.42 11.20
C GLU A 228 -0.38 10.96 11.12
N ALA A 229 -1.49 11.60 10.75
CA ALA A 229 -1.59 13.06 10.61
C ALA A 229 -1.82 13.80 11.95
N SER A 230 -2.00 13.10 13.08
CA SER A 230 -2.24 13.77 14.35
C SER A 230 -0.92 14.26 14.96
N THR A 231 -0.83 15.58 15.19
CA THR A 231 0.32 16.25 15.83
C THR A 231 0.35 16.11 17.36
N ILE A 232 -0.67 15.51 17.94
CA ILE A 232 -0.84 15.35 19.39
C ILE A 232 -0.40 13.96 19.79
N ASN A 233 0.32 13.83 20.90
CA ASN A 233 0.66 12.54 21.51
C ASN A 233 -0.57 11.65 21.66
N ILE A 234 -0.59 10.54 20.93
CA ILE A 234 -1.74 9.66 20.86
C ILE A 234 -1.81 8.81 22.13
N ASN A 235 -3.01 8.78 22.74
CA ASN A 235 -3.25 7.92 23.89
C ASN A 235 -3.14 6.44 23.49
N ARG A 236 -2.38 5.67 24.27
CA ARG A 236 -2.15 4.23 24.04
C ARG A 236 -3.43 3.40 23.86
N LYS A 237 -4.51 3.79 24.52
CA LYS A 237 -5.80 3.04 24.48
C LYS A 237 -6.33 2.89 23.04
N TRP A 238 -5.92 3.78 22.14
CA TRP A 238 -6.39 3.75 20.77
C TRP A 238 -5.78 2.58 19.96
N LEU A 239 -4.52 2.20 20.22
CA LEU A 239 -3.88 1.06 19.56
C LEU A 239 -4.45 -0.30 19.98
N PHE A 240 -5.28 -0.34 21.02
CA PHE A 240 -5.87 -1.59 21.49
C PHE A 240 -6.74 -2.28 20.42
N ARG A 241 -7.55 -1.51 19.68
CA ARG A 241 -8.44 -2.06 18.64
C ARG A 241 -7.68 -2.71 17.48
N PRO A 242 -6.74 -2.02 16.78
CA PRO A 242 -5.96 -2.65 15.72
C PRO A 242 -5.12 -3.83 16.23
N PHE A 243 -4.57 -3.74 17.44
CA PHE A 243 -3.84 -4.85 18.03
C PHE A 243 -4.74 -6.07 18.29
N LEU A 244 -5.96 -5.85 18.77
CA LEU A 244 -6.94 -6.93 18.96
C LEU A 244 -7.26 -7.63 17.62
N LEU A 245 -7.45 -6.88 16.53
CA LEU A 245 -7.68 -7.46 15.21
C LEU A 245 -6.49 -8.28 14.72
N LEU A 246 -5.27 -7.78 14.88
CA LEU A 246 -4.06 -8.53 14.52
C LEU A 246 -3.91 -9.81 15.34
N SER A 247 -4.21 -9.75 16.64
CA SER A 247 -4.18 -10.94 17.52
C SER A 247 -5.26 -11.95 17.12
N LEU A 248 -6.44 -11.49 16.71
CA LEU A 248 -7.51 -12.33 16.22
C LEU A 248 -7.11 -13.04 14.91
N VAL A 249 -6.44 -12.37 13.98
CA VAL A 249 -5.90 -13.00 12.77
C VAL A 249 -4.95 -14.13 13.13
N VAL A 250 -3.99 -13.87 14.03
CA VAL A 250 -3.04 -14.90 14.50
C VAL A 250 -3.76 -16.09 15.14
N LEU A 251 -4.76 -15.81 15.99
CA LEU A 251 -5.55 -16.86 16.64
C LEU A 251 -6.33 -17.71 15.64
N VAL A 252 -7.00 -17.09 14.68
CA VAL A 252 -7.76 -17.77 13.62
C VAL A 252 -6.83 -18.66 12.79
N MET A 253 -5.67 -18.17 12.39
CA MET A 253 -4.67 -18.96 11.67
C MET A 253 -4.16 -20.14 12.47
N PHE A 254 -3.85 -19.94 13.77
CA PHE A 254 -3.42 -21.00 14.65
C PHE A 254 -4.48 -22.09 14.82
N VAL A 255 -5.72 -21.68 15.11
CA VAL A 255 -6.85 -22.63 15.27
C VAL A 255 -7.12 -23.38 13.97
N SER A 256 -7.06 -22.71 12.82
CA SER A 256 -7.27 -23.36 11.51
C SER A 256 -6.20 -24.41 11.18
N ALA A 257 -4.95 -24.19 11.60
CA ALA A 257 -3.90 -25.20 11.47
C ALA A 257 -4.11 -26.39 12.42
N VAL A 258 -4.53 -26.14 13.67
CA VAL A 258 -4.82 -27.19 14.65
C VAL A 258 -6.01 -28.05 14.23
N LEU A 259 -7.04 -27.44 13.63
CA LEU A 259 -8.22 -28.13 13.12
C LEU A 259 -7.98 -28.83 11.76
N GLY A 260 -6.77 -28.74 11.20
CA GLY A 260 -6.42 -29.39 9.94
C GLY A 260 -6.99 -28.71 8.69
N VAL A 261 -7.55 -27.51 8.81
CA VAL A 261 -8.02 -26.72 7.65
C VAL A 261 -6.84 -26.36 6.76
N PHE A 262 -5.70 -25.98 7.37
CA PHE A 262 -4.42 -25.78 6.72
C PHE A 262 -3.39 -26.76 7.27
N ARG A 263 -2.33 -27.06 6.49
CA ARG A 263 -1.20 -27.83 6.96
C ARG A 263 -0.48 -27.11 8.09
N THR A 264 0.13 -27.87 9.00
CA THR A 264 0.91 -27.34 10.13
C THR A 264 2.13 -26.51 9.70
N ASP A 265 2.58 -26.63 8.45
CA ASP A 265 3.65 -25.81 7.86
C ASP A 265 3.34 -24.29 7.92
N LEU A 266 2.05 -23.91 7.97
CA LEU A 266 1.59 -22.53 8.21
C LEU A 266 2.18 -21.97 9.52
N LEU A 267 2.34 -22.79 10.57
CA LEU A 267 2.78 -22.33 11.88
C LEU A 267 4.22 -21.80 11.87
N VAL A 268 5.06 -22.26 10.96
CA VAL A 268 6.45 -21.79 10.84
C VAL A 268 6.47 -20.31 10.46
N ASN A 269 5.77 -19.92 9.39
CA ASN A 269 5.71 -18.54 8.95
C ASN A 269 4.84 -17.66 9.89
N LEU A 270 3.83 -18.28 10.53
CA LEU A 270 3.04 -17.62 11.56
C LEU A 270 3.90 -17.21 12.76
N ALA A 271 4.91 -18.01 13.14
CA ALA A 271 5.84 -17.67 14.21
C ALA A 271 6.63 -16.39 13.91
N PHE A 272 7.01 -16.16 12.66
CA PHE A 272 7.62 -14.89 12.22
C PHE A 272 6.66 -13.71 12.39
N LEU A 273 5.41 -13.86 11.98
CA LEU A 273 4.39 -12.82 12.14
C LEU A 273 4.16 -12.49 13.62
N ILE A 274 4.06 -13.53 14.46
CA ILE A 274 3.93 -13.38 15.93
C ILE A 274 5.14 -12.63 16.49
N SER A 275 6.36 -13.00 16.09
CA SER A 275 7.59 -12.35 16.58
C SER A 275 7.59 -10.85 16.27
N ILE A 276 7.13 -10.46 15.08
CA ILE A 276 7.02 -9.05 14.68
C ILE A 276 5.94 -8.34 15.51
N VAL A 277 4.76 -8.95 15.66
CA VAL A 277 3.67 -8.39 16.48
C VAL A 277 4.11 -8.24 17.94
N CYS A 278 4.78 -9.24 18.51
CA CYS A 278 5.32 -9.19 19.87
C CYS A 278 6.41 -8.12 20.03
N PHE A 279 7.30 -7.96 19.05
CA PHE A 279 8.32 -6.92 19.06
C PHE A 279 7.69 -5.52 19.10
N PHE A 280 6.65 -5.28 18.32
CA PHE A 280 5.92 -4.01 18.35
C PHE A 280 5.14 -3.83 19.65
N ALA A 281 4.49 -4.87 20.15
CA ALA A 281 3.80 -4.83 21.44
C ALA A 281 4.79 -4.48 22.58
N TYR A 282 5.97 -5.11 22.59
CA TYR A 282 7.03 -4.82 23.54
C TYR A 282 7.47 -3.34 23.47
N ARG A 283 7.80 -2.86 22.25
CA ARG A 283 8.16 -1.45 22.07
C ARG A 283 7.07 -0.52 22.53
N TRP A 284 5.81 -0.84 22.21
CA TRP A 284 4.65 -0.06 22.60
C TRP A 284 4.49 0.01 24.14
N ILE A 285 4.61 -1.12 24.84
CA ILE A 285 4.43 -1.17 26.30
C ILE A 285 5.55 -0.43 27.02
N PHE A 286 6.80 -0.63 26.61
CA PHE A 286 7.97 -0.21 27.40
C PHE A 286 8.61 1.09 26.94
N ARG A 287 8.55 1.44 25.66
CA ARG A 287 9.26 2.59 25.12
C ARG A 287 8.39 3.84 24.95
N PHE A 288 7.11 3.72 24.72
CA PHE A 288 6.19 4.84 24.50
C PHE A 288 5.45 5.28 25.75
N LYS A 289 6.15 5.52 26.85
CA LYS A 289 5.54 6.01 28.09
C LYS A 289 4.94 7.42 27.95
N SER A 290 5.48 8.24 27.06
CA SER A 290 5.11 9.66 26.87
C SER A 290 4.19 9.95 25.67
N GLY A 291 3.77 8.93 24.90
CA GLY A 291 2.98 9.08 23.68
C GLY A 291 3.74 8.64 22.43
N ILE A 292 3.03 8.49 21.31
CA ILE A 292 3.58 8.01 20.02
C ILE A 292 3.57 9.16 19.04
N GLY A 293 4.72 9.42 18.40
CA GLY A 293 4.87 10.44 17.37
C GLY A 293 4.42 9.96 15.97
N SER A 294 4.20 10.91 15.06
CA SER A 294 3.79 10.63 13.67
C SER A 294 4.79 9.74 12.93
N GLU A 295 6.10 9.98 13.08
CA GLU A 295 7.16 9.19 12.45
C GLU A 295 7.14 7.72 12.90
N GLU A 296 6.86 7.48 14.16
CA GLU A 296 6.79 6.12 14.71
C GLU A 296 5.58 5.36 14.16
N ILE A 297 4.44 6.05 13.97
CA ILE A 297 3.26 5.48 13.33
C ILE A 297 3.53 5.15 11.87
N GLN A 298 4.19 6.04 11.13
CA GLN A 298 4.58 5.79 9.73
C GLN A 298 5.47 4.57 9.60
N ASN A 299 6.47 4.43 10.48
CA ASN A 299 7.35 3.27 10.49
C ASN A 299 6.60 1.98 10.85
N LEU A 300 5.65 2.04 11.79
CA LEU A 300 4.79 0.90 12.11
C LEU A 300 3.94 0.49 10.91
N VAL A 301 3.28 1.42 10.24
CA VAL A 301 2.47 1.15 9.05
C VAL A 301 3.31 0.54 7.93
N LYS A 302 4.52 1.08 7.66
CA LYS A 302 5.44 0.52 6.64
C LYS A 302 5.77 -0.94 6.92
N ILE A 303 6.08 -1.27 8.16
CA ILE A 303 6.42 -2.65 8.55
C ILE A 303 5.20 -3.55 8.44
N LEU A 304 4.02 -3.12 8.92
CA LEU A 304 2.80 -3.91 8.81
C LEU A 304 2.43 -4.18 7.34
N VAL A 305 2.63 -3.21 6.44
CA VAL A 305 2.40 -3.42 5.00
C VAL A 305 3.35 -4.47 4.43
N LEU A 306 4.63 -4.46 4.80
CA LEU A 306 5.58 -5.50 4.37
C LEU A 306 5.27 -6.86 4.98
N CYS A 307 4.83 -6.91 6.23
CA CYS A 307 4.41 -8.15 6.91
C CYS A 307 3.18 -8.81 6.27
N MET A 308 2.45 -8.10 5.40
CA MET A 308 1.37 -8.71 4.62
C MET A 308 1.89 -9.86 3.73
N VAL A 309 3.09 -9.73 3.17
CA VAL A 309 3.72 -10.81 2.41
C VAL A 309 4.02 -12.02 3.30
N ILE A 310 4.36 -11.81 4.58
CA ILE A 310 4.55 -12.92 5.53
C ILE A 310 3.22 -13.62 5.84
N LEU A 311 2.15 -12.85 5.97
CA LEU A 311 0.80 -13.40 6.13
C LEU A 311 0.42 -14.29 4.93
N ASP A 312 0.61 -13.78 3.71
CA ASP A 312 0.37 -14.53 2.48
C ASP A 312 1.27 -15.79 2.39
N SER A 313 2.55 -15.65 2.76
CA SER A 313 3.51 -16.77 2.84
C SER A 313 3.06 -17.86 3.81
N ALA A 314 2.46 -17.48 4.95
CA ALA A 314 1.94 -18.45 5.91
C ALA A 314 0.78 -19.25 5.30
N PHE A 315 -0.16 -18.61 4.61
CA PHE A 315 -1.23 -19.32 3.91
C PHE A 315 -0.67 -20.23 2.80
N ALA A 316 0.26 -19.74 1.98
CA ALA A 316 0.91 -20.55 0.95
C ALA A 316 1.58 -21.80 1.53
N SER A 317 2.25 -21.68 2.69
CA SER A 317 2.81 -22.81 3.43
C SER A 317 1.75 -23.80 3.90
N GLY A 318 0.63 -23.28 4.38
CA GLY A 318 -0.51 -24.07 4.85
C GLY A 318 -1.24 -24.85 3.76
N ILE A 319 -1.06 -24.47 2.49
CA ILE A 319 -1.69 -25.14 1.33
C ILE A 319 -0.73 -26.16 0.72
N PHE A 320 0.47 -25.74 0.29
CA PHE A 320 1.41 -26.53 -0.50
C PHE A 320 2.75 -26.84 0.21
N GLY A 321 2.88 -26.46 1.48
CA GLY A 321 4.06 -26.70 2.29
C GLY A 321 5.06 -25.54 2.30
N ILE A 322 6.07 -25.67 3.14
CA ILE A 322 6.99 -24.59 3.52
C ILE A 322 7.77 -23.99 2.34
N LEU A 323 8.11 -24.80 1.34
CA LEU A 323 8.88 -24.33 0.17
C LEU A 323 8.13 -23.25 -0.62
N LEU A 324 6.81 -23.44 -0.84
CA LEU A 324 6.01 -22.44 -1.53
C LEU A 324 5.83 -21.19 -0.67
N GLY A 325 5.67 -21.36 0.65
CA GLY A 325 5.64 -20.21 1.55
C GLY A 325 6.90 -19.37 1.50
N VAL A 326 8.08 -20.01 1.52
CA VAL A 326 9.37 -19.30 1.37
C VAL A 326 9.48 -18.60 0.00
N ALA A 327 9.01 -19.22 -1.06
CA ALA A 327 8.96 -18.59 -2.38
C ALA A 327 8.07 -17.34 -2.38
N VAL A 328 6.90 -17.39 -1.73
CA VAL A 328 6.03 -16.21 -1.56
C VAL A 328 6.69 -15.16 -0.65
N ALA A 329 7.33 -15.56 0.44
CA ALA A 329 8.06 -14.64 1.32
C ALA A 329 9.17 -13.88 0.59
N SER A 330 9.78 -14.47 -0.45
CA SER A 330 10.86 -13.84 -1.21
C SER A 330 10.46 -12.53 -1.89
N PHE A 331 9.16 -12.28 -2.11
CA PHE A 331 8.65 -10.99 -2.61
C PHE A 331 8.95 -9.80 -1.67
N ILE A 332 9.29 -10.06 -0.41
CA ILE A 332 9.75 -9.00 0.51
C ILE A 332 11.10 -8.43 0.05
N ILE A 333 11.99 -9.25 -0.50
CA ILE A 333 13.37 -8.87 -0.85
C ILE A 333 13.41 -7.69 -1.82
N PRO A 334 12.76 -7.74 -3.01
CA PRO A 334 12.76 -6.61 -3.92
C PRO A 334 12.10 -5.37 -3.32
N GLY A 335 11.05 -5.53 -2.50
CA GLY A 335 10.42 -4.42 -1.78
C GLY A 335 11.41 -3.71 -0.83
N LEU A 336 12.18 -4.46 -0.04
CA LEU A 336 13.20 -3.91 0.86
C LEU A 336 14.37 -3.27 0.10
N VAL A 337 14.88 -3.90 -0.95
CA VAL A 337 15.98 -3.37 -1.77
C VAL A 337 15.57 -2.05 -2.41
N LEU A 338 14.40 -2.02 -3.06
CA LEU A 338 13.90 -0.82 -3.73
C LEU A 338 13.54 0.29 -2.75
N SER A 339 13.06 -0.05 -1.54
CA SER A 339 12.82 0.97 -0.52
C SER A 339 14.12 1.69 -0.13
N ARG A 340 15.23 0.96 0.01
CA ARG A 340 16.54 1.57 0.27
C ARG A 340 17.04 2.41 -0.90
N LEU A 341 16.90 1.94 -2.14
CA LEU A 341 17.36 2.64 -3.33
C LEU A 341 16.59 3.93 -3.66
N LEU A 342 15.26 3.92 -3.43
CA LEU A 342 14.40 5.04 -3.79
C LEU A 342 14.28 6.10 -2.70
N TYR A 343 14.33 5.71 -1.40
CA TYR A 343 14.10 6.61 -0.27
C TYR A 343 15.39 7.05 0.47
N VAL A 344 16.57 6.57 0.07
CA VAL A 344 17.88 6.94 0.67
C VAL A 344 18.51 8.22 0.06
N THR A 345 17.74 9.01 -0.69
CA THR A 345 18.28 10.29 -1.20
C THR A 345 17.43 11.46 -0.72
#